data_0208b71de81b40ebbc185c02424a91cc
#
_entry.id   0208b71de81b40ebbc185c02424a91cc
#
_cell.length_a   1.000
_cell.length_b   1.000
_cell.length_c   1.000
_cell.angle_alpha   90.00
_cell.angle_beta   90.00
_cell.angle_gamma   90.00
#
_symmetry.space_group_name_H-M   'P 1'
#
loop_
_entity.id
_entity.type
_entity.pdbx_description
1 polymer ?
#
loop_
_entity_poly.entity_id
_entity_poly.type
_entity_poly.pdbx_seq_one_letter_code
_entity_poly.pdbx_strand_id
1 'polypeptide(L)'
;MKITLKRTPDQVELIQAMGSKNRDTAYSAQVALAEFIGPVVSEVINNAPTISNLFTPLQYNADDNPSLPLDLYYDIFDEDYLQVYSQSVAGGLPTNTIQPTASELKFTTYTLDSAIAFDRKYASRSRLDVIGKTFTRVAQEILLKQERTSSNLLMTALAEATNGNNAWTAANRNVFRTRTADIFQMDDLNKLLTKAKRVNSSWVGGTASGARHGLSDLLVSPEVVEQIRAIAYQPMNTRNGATTVSGTGANQTTSTSVPATDAVRNEVWKNSGITEFFGVNIMEILELGVGKRFNTVFDTVAGTTDYKPFGSVGGAASSEFLATEEIIVGLDRTRDALVRAVAVDSETGSDFNLVADDQFSIRQQRIGYYGALEEGRMVLDNRALVGLIM
;
A
#
# COMPACT_ATOMS: atom_id res chain seq x y z
N MET A 1 -8.78 11.18 10.24
CA MET A 1 -8.19 12.51 10.53
C MET A 1 -9.24 13.60 10.34
N LYS A 2 -9.18 14.73 11.05
CA LYS A 2 -10.21 15.77 11.00
C LYS A 2 -9.53 17.13 10.96
N ILE A 3 -9.81 17.92 9.92
CA ILE A 3 -9.35 19.31 9.84
C ILE A 3 -10.21 20.16 10.77
N THR A 4 -9.58 20.76 11.77
CA THR A 4 -10.28 21.60 12.76
C THR A 4 -9.74 23.01 12.67
N LEU A 5 -10.57 23.94 12.21
CA LEU A 5 -10.24 25.37 12.27
C LEU A 5 -10.45 25.88 13.70
N LYS A 6 -9.42 26.47 14.28
CA LYS A 6 -9.51 27.09 15.62
C LYS A 6 -10.25 28.41 15.51
N ARG A 7 -11.03 28.75 16.53
CA ARG A 7 -11.78 30.01 16.56
C ARG A 7 -10.89 31.15 17.07
N THR A 8 -9.86 31.51 16.31
CA THR A 8 -9.04 32.69 16.56
C THR A 8 -9.70 33.93 15.96
N PRO A 9 -9.49 35.14 16.50
CA PRO A 9 -10.03 36.37 15.93
C PRO A 9 -9.71 36.52 14.45
N ASP A 10 -8.48 36.28 14.07
CA ASP A 10 -7.98 36.42 12.69
C ASP A 10 -8.67 35.46 11.71
N GLN A 11 -8.87 34.20 12.11
CA GLN A 11 -9.58 33.23 11.28
C GLN A 11 -11.08 33.55 11.16
N VAL A 12 -11.68 34.09 12.22
CA VAL A 12 -13.07 34.55 12.18
C VAL A 12 -13.20 35.74 11.23
N GLU A 13 -12.30 36.73 11.30
CA GLU A 13 -12.27 37.87 10.42
C GLU A 13 -12.06 37.50 8.96
N LEU A 14 -11.10 36.62 8.67
CA LEU A 14 -10.86 36.08 7.33
C LEU A 14 -12.11 35.46 6.72
N ILE A 15 -12.80 34.61 7.50
CA ILE A 15 -14.01 33.94 7.03
C ILE A 15 -15.18 34.91 6.87
N GLN A 16 -15.30 35.93 7.73
CA GLN A 16 -16.29 36.98 7.55
C GLN A 16 -16.01 37.80 6.29
N ALA A 17 -14.75 38.12 6.01
CA ALA A 17 -14.33 38.81 4.80
C ALA A 17 -14.71 38.03 3.52
N MET A 18 -14.62 36.72 3.52
CA MET A 18 -15.12 35.87 2.40
C MET A 18 -16.64 36.05 2.16
N GLY A 19 -17.38 36.33 3.21
CA GLY A 19 -18.82 36.65 3.15
C GLY A 19 -19.12 38.07 2.75
N SER A 20 -18.15 38.96 2.52
CA SER A 20 -18.32 40.39 2.20
C SER A 20 -19.13 40.60 0.89
N LYS A 21 -19.85 41.67 0.82
CA LYS A 21 -20.52 42.10 -0.43
C LYS A 21 -19.56 42.67 -1.47
N ASN A 22 -18.38 43.15 -1.03
CA ASN A 22 -17.33 43.57 -1.93
C ASN A 22 -16.62 42.33 -2.49
N ARG A 23 -16.61 42.23 -3.84
CA ARG A 23 -16.05 41.07 -4.55
C ARG A 23 -14.55 40.93 -4.34
N ASP A 24 -13.81 42.02 -4.42
CA ASP A 24 -12.34 41.99 -4.34
C ASP A 24 -11.90 41.54 -2.94
N THR A 25 -12.54 42.05 -1.88
CA THR A 25 -12.30 41.65 -0.52
C THR A 25 -12.71 40.20 -0.29
N ALA A 26 -13.80 39.73 -0.87
CA ALA A 26 -14.25 38.36 -0.73
C ALA A 26 -13.30 37.38 -1.45
N TYR A 27 -12.84 37.72 -2.65
CA TYR A 27 -11.93 36.89 -3.42
C TYR A 27 -10.54 36.81 -2.80
N SER A 28 -9.97 37.95 -2.38
CA SER A 28 -8.67 37.95 -1.70
C SER A 28 -8.68 37.13 -0.40
N ALA A 29 -9.79 37.19 0.33
CA ALA A 29 -9.95 36.35 1.53
C ALA A 29 -10.11 34.84 1.19
N GLN A 30 -10.73 34.51 0.05
CA GLN A 30 -10.82 33.12 -0.43
C GLN A 30 -9.46 32.59 -0.84
N VAL A 31 -8.67 33.36 -1.58
CA VAL A 31 -7.30 32.99 -1.97
C VAL A 31 -6.42 32.75 -0.72
N ALA A 32 -6.45 33.67 0.24
CA ALA A 32 -5.70 33.54 1.48
C ALA A 32 -6.11 32.28 2.28
N LEU A 33 -7.39 31.93 2.29
CA LEU A 33 -7.86 30.69 2.92
C LEU A 33 -7.37 29.43 2.16
N ALA A 34 -7.37 29.49 0.81
CA ALA A 34 -6.89 28.38 -0.02
C ALA A 34 -5.39 28.11 0.23
N GLU A 35 -4.58 29.15 0.24
CA GLU A 35 -3.14 29.06 0.57
C GLU A 35 -2.87 28.50 1.96
N PHE A 36 -3.72 28.83 2.93
CA PHE A 36 -3.59 28.31 4.30
C PHE A 36 -4.04 26.85 4.42
N ILE A 37 -5.13 26.45 3.77
CA ILE A 37 -5.72 25.10 3.92
C ILE A 37 -5.05 24.08 2.99
N GLY A 38 -4.57 24.48 1.81
CA GLY A 38 -3.96 23.60 0.82
C GLY A 38 -2.86 22.69 1.42
N PRO A 39 -1.82 23.22 2.06
CA PRO A 39 -0.78 22.42 2.71
C PRO A 39 -1.29 21.52 3.82
N VAL A 40 -2.30 21.95 4.58
CA VAL A 40 -2.92 21.13 5.64
C VAL A 40 -3.67 19.93 5.06
N VAL A 41 -4.35 20.10 3.94
CA VAL A 41 -5.01 19.00 3.23
C VAL A 41 -3.98 18.02 2.67
N SER A 42 -2.91 18.53 2.05
CA SER A 42 -1.79 17.72 1.58
C SER A 42 -1.17 16.88 2.71
N GLU A 43 -0.87 17.49 3.85
CA GLU A 43 -0.34 16.79 5.02
C GLU A 43 -1.29 15.70 5.53
N VAL A 44 -2.60 15.97 5.56
CA VAL A 44 -3.62 14.97 5.96
C VAL A 44 -3.66 13.81 4.99
N ILE A 45 -3.53 14.05 3.69
CA ILE A 45 -3.51 13.01 2.66
C ILE A 45 -2.25 12.17 2.77
N ASN A 46 -1.09 12.78 2.92
CA ASN A 46 0.19 12.09 2.93
C ASN A 46 0.45 11.31 4.23
N ASN A 47 -0.11 11.74 5.36
CA ASN A 47 0.04 11.05 6.65
C ASN A 47 -1.07 10.04 6.96
N ALA A 48 -2.04 9.83 6.08
CA ALA A 48 -3.10 8.86 6.31
C ALA A 48 -2.56 7.42 6.22
N PRO A 49 -2.93 6.51 7.13
CA PRO A 49 -2.50 5.11 7.10
C PRO A 49 -3.27 4.34 6.02
N THR A 50 -2.88 4.52 4.77
CA THR A 50 -3.49 3.90 3.59
C THR A 50 -2.49 3.06 2.81
N ILE A 51 -2.95 2.17 1.95
CA ILE A 51 -2.10 1.44 0.99
C ILE A 51 -1.32 2.41 0.10
N SER A 52 -1.89 3.58 -0.17
CA SER A 52 -1.20 4.65 -0.91
C SER A 52 0.16 5.01 -0.33
N ASN A 53 0.31 4.97 1.00
CA ASN A 53 1.56 5.31 1.69
C ASN A 53 2.61 4.18 1.69
N LEU A 54 2.26 3.01 1.16
CA LEU A 54 3.23 1.94 0.90
C LEU A 54 4.06 2.21 -0.37
N PHE A 55 3.61 3.14 -1.20
CA PHE A 55 4.31 3.55 -2.40
C PHE A 55 5.33 4.65 -2.05
N THR A 56 6.57 4.45 -2.50
CA THR A 56 7.64 5.45 -2.34
C THR A 56 7.34 6.67 -3.23
N PRO A 57 7.24 7.87 -2.67
CA PRO A 57 6.94 9.06 -3.45
C PRO A 57 8.17 9.48 -4.30
N LEU A 58 7.95 9.67 -5.59
CA LEU A 58 8.87 10.28 -6.53
C LEU A 58 8.32 11.66 -6.92
N GLN A 59 8.94 12.70 -6.45
CA GLN A 59 8.52 14.08 -6.76
C GLN A 59 9.08 14.53 -8.10
N TYR A 60 8.24 15.17 -8.90
CA TYR A 60 8.62 15.80 -10.16
C TYR A 60 7.91 17.14 -10.32
N ASN A 61 8.46 18.02 -11.16
CA ASN A 61 7.81 19.27 -11.45
C ASN A 61 6.59 19.04 -12.37
N ALA A 62 5.52 19.78 -12.17
CA ALA A 62 4.27 19.62 -12.92
C ALA A 62 4.44 19.77 -14.45
N ASP A 63 5.48 20.49 -14.88
CA ASP A 63 5.81 20.69 -16.29
C ASP A 63 6.67 19.56 -16.91
N ASP A 64 7.21 18.64 -16.08
CA ASP A 64 8.05 17.56 -16.51
C ASP A 64 7.24 16.27 -16.76
N ASN A 65 7.75 15.44 -17.65
CA ASN A 65 7.21 14.09 -17.86
C ASN A 65 8.04 13.10 -17.02
N PRO A 66 7.47 12.54 -15.94
CA PRO A 66 8.25 11.70 -15.03
C PRO A 66 8.67 10.41 -15.73
N SER A 67 9.97 10.14 -15.69
CA SER A 67 10.56 8.92 -16.20
C SER A 67 11.61 8.35 -15.25
N LEU A 68 11.79 7.04 -15.29
CA LEU A 68 12.84 6.35 -14.56
C LEU A 68 13.75 5.64 -15.58
N PRO A 69 15.07 5.86 -15.53
CA PRO A 69 15.99 5.11 -16.37
C PRO A 69 16.02 3.66 -15.88
N LEU A 70 15.70 2.71 -16.75
CA LEU A 70 15.64 1.28 -16.43
C LEU A 70 16.99 0.72 -15.97
N ASP A 71 18.07 1.29 -16.46
CA ASP A 71 19.44 0.82 -16.14
C ASP A 71 19.81 0.97 -14.66
N LEU A 72 19.18 1.87 -13.93
CA LEU A 72 19.36 2.02 -12.47
C LEU A 72 18.66 0.92 -11.66
N TYR A 73 17.72 0.21 -12.27
CA TYR A 73 16.93 -0.86 -11.66
C TYR A 73 17.35 -2.25 -12.13
N TYR A 74 18.54 -2.37 -12.72
CA TYR A 74 19.09 -3.67 -13.06
C TYR A 74 19.15 -4.56 -11.82
N ASP A 75 18.71 -5.77 -12.02
CA ASP A 75 18.75 -6.76 -10.97
C ASP A 75 20.21 -7.06 -10.64
N ILE A 76 20.54 -7.03 -9.36
CA ILE A 76 21.85 -7.47 -8.84
C ILE A 76 22.19 -8.92 -9.24
N PHE A 77 21.22 -9.62 -9.80
CA PHE A 77 21.33 -11.00 -10.31
C PHE A 77 21.66 -11.10 -11.79
N ASP A 78 21.71 -9.99 -12.49
CA ASP A 78 22.19 -10.00 -13.88
C ASP A 78 23.71 -10.16 -13.85
N GLU A 79 24.17 -11.41 -14.05
CA GLU A 79 25.57 -11.79 -13.97
C GLU A 79 26.43 -11.01 -14.99
N ASP A 80 25.81 -10.49 -16.03
CA ASP A 80 26.49 -9.78 -17.12
C ASP A 80 26.65 -8.27 -16.90
N TYR A 81 25.99 -7.72 -15.88
CA TYR A 81 25.95 -6.26 -15.70
C TYR A 81 27.22 -5.68 -15.08
N LEU A 82 27.71 -6.27 -14.00
CA LEU A 82 28.97 -5.90 -13.34
C LEU A 82 29.77 -7.14 -13.01
N GLN A 83 30.90 -7.31 -13.69
CA GLN A 83 31.78 -8.45 -13.44
C GLN A 83 32.91 -8.08 -12.49
N VAL A 84 33.07 -8.88 -11.45
CA VAL A 84 34.18 -8.77 -10.51
C VAL A 84 35.18 -9.89 -10.79
N TYR A 85 36.41 -9.52 -11.12
CA TYR A 85 37.47 -10.46 -11.43
C TYR A 85 38.38 -10.65 -10.23
N SER A 86 38.63 -11.90 -9.85
CA SER A 86 39.69 -12.23 -8.91
C SER A 86 40.99 -12.52 -9.64
N GLN A 87 42.01 -11.72 -9.38
CA GLN A 87 43.33 -11.86 -10.01
C GLN A 87 44.42 -12.13 -8.98
N SER A 88 45.27 -13.10 -9.25
CA SER A 88 46.46 -13.38 -8.43
C SER A 88 47.68 -12.51 -8.83
N VAL A 89 47.69 -11.97 -10.02
CA VAL A 89 48.74 -11.08 -10.55
C VAL A 89 48.11 -9.84 -11.16
N ALA A 90 48.65 -8.66 -10.84
CA ALA A 90 48.13 -7.39 -11.35
C ALA A 90 48.28 -7.37 -12.91
N GLY A 91 47.18 -7.51 -13.60
CA GLY A 91 47.03 -7.36 -15.05
C GLY A 91 45.97 -6.35 -15.36
N GLY A 92 45.90 -5.84 -16.58
CA GLY A 92 44.86 -4.90 -16.99
C GLY A 92 43.45 -5.49 -16.75
N LEU A 93 42.66 -4.83 -15.90
CA LEU A 93 41.27 -5.19 -15.67
C LEU A 93 40.37 -4.63 -16.78
N PRO A 94 39.45 -5.41 -17.34
CA PRO A 94 38.41 -4.86 -18.18
C PRO A 94 37.54 -3.93 -17.32
N THR A 95 37.33 -2.72 -17.78
CA THR A 95 36.47 -1.74 -17.14
C THR A 95 35.02 -2.07 -17.41
N ASN A 96 34.22 -2.24 -16.35
CA ASN A 96 32.78 -2.28 -16.48
C ASN A 96 32.28 -0.86 -16.76
N THR A 97 31.60 -0.66 -17.87
CA THR A 97 31.04 0.63 -18.24
C THR A 97 29.52 0.55 -18.05
N ILE A 98 29.00 1.30 -17.10
CA ILE A 98 27.57 1.52 -16.95
C ILE A 98 27.18 2.59 -17.96
N GLN A 99 26.49 2.20 -19.00
CA GLN A 99 25.91 3.14 -19.97
C GLN A 99 24.43 3.22 -19.69
N PRO A 100 23.89 4.40 -19.31
CA PRO A 100 22.46 4.61 -19.31
C PRO A 100 21.98 4.42 -20.75
N THR A 101 21.33 3.30 -21.00
CA THR A 101 20.79 3.00 -22.31
C THR A 101 19.52 3.80 -22.55
N ALA A 102 19.08 3.89 -23.79
CA ALA A 102 17.95 4.70 -24.21
C ALA A 102 16.58 4.19 -23.72
N SER A 103 16.51 3.22 -22.82
CA SER A 103 15.25 2.70 -22.30
C SER A 103 14.85 3.41 -21.03
N GLU A 104 13.83 4.26 -21.15
CA GLU A 104 13.19 4.95 -20.04
C GLU A 104 11.81 4.36 -19.78
N LEU A 105 11.49 4.16 -18.51
CA LEU A 105 10.16 3.82 -18.08
C LEU A 105 9.39 5.10 -17.77
N LYS A 106 8.39 5.42 -18.59
CA LYS A 106 7.55 6.61 -18.41
C LYS A 106 6.35 6.31 -17.53
N PHE A 107 6.09 7.19 -16.58
CA PHE A 107 4.88 7.11 -15.76
C PHE A 107 3.69 7.65 -16.52
N THR A 108 2.57 6.95 -16.43
CA THR A 108 1.28 7.50 -16.83
C THR A 108 0.71 8.26 -15.64
N THR A 109 0.64 9.56 -15.75
CA THR A 109 0.05 10.44 -14.74
C THR A 109 -1.44 10.67 -15.00
N TYR A 110 -2.17 10.93 -13.94
CA TYR A 110 -3.58 11.29 -13.97
C TYR A 110 -3.86 12.33 -12.89
N THR A 111 -4.84 13.18 -13.14
CA THR A 111 -5.26 14.21 -12.19
C THR A 111 -6.44 13.72 -11.36
N LEU A 112 -6.33 13.83 -10.05
CA LEU A 112 -7.45 13.71 -9.12
C LEU A 112 -7.94 15.10 -8.78
N ASP A 113 -9.12 15.45 -9.24
CA ASP A 113 -9.73 16.74 -9.01
C ASP A 113 -11.03 16.64 -8.23
N SER A 114 -11.28 17.66 -7.44
CA SER A 114 -12.51 17.80 -6.66
C SER A 114 -12.88 19.27 -6.53
N ALA A 115 -14.13 19.58 -6.82
CA ALA A 115 -14.68 20.94 -6.64
C ALA A 115 -15.69 20.92 -5.49
N ILE A 116 -15.58 21.90 -4.60
CA ILE A 116 -16.48 22.07 -3.49
C ILE A 116 -17.07 23.48 -3.48
N ALA A 117 -18.34 23.60 -3.11
CA ALA A 117 -18.98 24.88 -2.93
C ALA A 117 -19.87 24.86 -1.68
N PHE A 118 -19.92 25.99 -0.96
CA PHE A 118 -20.82 26.17 0.17
C PHE A 118 -21.48 27.55 0.11
N ASP A 119 -22.63 27.68 0.75
CA ASP A 119 -23.37 28.93 0.75
C ASP A 119 -22.62 30.04 1.48
N ARG A 120 -22.58 31.22 0.87
CA ARG A 120 -21.96 32.43 1.42
C ARG A 120 -22.47 32.83 2.81
N LYS A 121 -23.72 32.47 3.14
CA LYS A 121 -24.29 32.70 4.48
C LYS A 121 -23.52 32.00 5.61
N TYR A 122 -22.86 30.87 5.33
CA TYR A 122 -22.03 30.18 6.33
C TYR A 122 -20.74 30.94 6.61
N ALA A 123 -20.14 31.53 5.60
CA ALA A 123 -18.98 32.39 5.75
C ALA A 123 -19.36 33.68 6.51
N SER A 124 -20.40 34.37 6.10
CA SER A 124 -20.86 35.61 6.79
C SER A 124 -21.25 35.41 8.24
N ARG A 125 -21.64 34.18 8.64
CA ARG A 125 -21.97 33.81 10.02
C ARG A 125 -20.81 33.14 10.76
N SER A 126 -19.62 33.11 10.19
CA SER A 126 -18.41 32.49 10.74
C SER A 126 -18.60 31.05 11.23
N ARG A 127 -19.29 30.24 10.42
CA ARG A 127 -19.52 28.81 10.71
C ARG A 127 -18.30 27.97 10.30
N LEU A 128 -17.21 28.13 11.04
CA LEU A 128 -15.95 27.42 10.90
C LEU A 128 -16.12 25.90 10.89
N ASP A 129 -17.06 25.40 11.68
CA ASP A 129 -17.39 23.99 11.77
C ASP A 129 -17.87 23.39 10.44
N VAL A 130 -18.65 24.12 9.69
CA VAL A 130 -19.15 23.68 8.37
C VAL A 130 -18.03 23.67 7.36
N ILE A 131 -17.22 24.73 7.32
CA ILE A 131 -16.11 24.89 6.38
C ILE A 131 -15.06 23.80 6.63
N GLY A 132 -14.63 23.60 7.88
CA GLY A 132 -13.66 22.56 8.23
C GLY A 132 -14.15 21.14 7.91
N LYS A 133 -15.45 20.87 8.12
CA LYS A 133 -16.03 19.57 7.72
C LYS A 133 -16.05 19.37 6.22
N THR A 134 -16.28 20.43 5.45
CA THR A 134 -16.29 20.35 3.99
C THR A 134 -14.92 19.97 3.44
N PHE A 135 -13.85 20.61 3.90
CA PHE A 135 -12.48 20.25 3.51
C PHE A 135 -12.05 18.86 3.99
N THR A 136 -12.46 18.48 5.21
CA THR A 136 -12.24 17.11 5.71
C THR A 136 -12.85 16.07 4.77
N ARG A 137 -14.06 16.34 4.26
CA ARG A 137 -14.73 15.41 3.36
C ARG A 137 -14.05 15.30 2.01
N VAL A 138 -13.52 16.40 1.47
CA VAL A 138 -12.72 16.38 0.23
C VAL A 138 -11.47 15.50 0.42
N ALA A 139 -10.72 15.73 1.49
CA ALA A 139 -9.56 14.92 1.79
C ALA A 139 -9.90 13.43 1.89
N GLN A 140 -11.03 13.10 2.54
CA GLN A 140 -11.48 11.70 2.66
C GLN A 140 -11.84 11.07 1.31
N GLU A 141 -12.51 11.79 0.42
CA GLU A 141 -12.88 11.29 -0.92
C GLU A 141 -11.64 11.10 -1.81
N ILE A 142 -10.67 12.00 -1.74
CA ILE A 142 -9.39 11.86 -2.44
C ILE A 142 -8.64 10.63 -1.91
N LEU A 143 -8.53 10.48 -0.58
CA LEU A 143 -7.91 9.31 0.05
C LEU A 143 -8.58 8.00 -0.37
N LEU A 144 -9.91 7.95 -0.39
CA LEU A 144 -10.65 6.78 -0.83
C LEU A 144 -10.36 6.42 -2.29
N LYS A 145 -10.24 7.43 -3.16
CA LYS A 145 -9.90 7.21 -4.57
C LYS A 145 -8.48 6.70 -4.72
N GLN A 146 -7.54 7.29 -4.01
CA GLN A 146 -6.14 6.86 -3.99
C GLN A 146 -5.99 5.43 -3.46
N GLU A 147 -6.68 5.10 -2.37
CA GLU A 147 -6.71 3.76 -1.79
C GLU A 147 -7.18 2.71 -2.81
N ARG A 148 -8.28 2.99 -3.49
CA ARG A 148 -8.85 2.09 -4.49
C ARG A 148 -7.96 1.93 -5.71
N THR A 149 -7.33 3.00 -6.17
CA THR A 149 -6.40 2.94 -7.31
C THR A 149 -5.14 2.15 -6.94
N SER A 150 -4.57 2.41 -5.76
CA SER A 150 -3.40 1.69 -5.25
C SER A 150 -3.67 0.20 -5.09
N SER A 151 -4.82 -0.14 -4.49
CA SER A 151 -5.20 -1.52 -4.25
C SER A 151 -5.47 -2.28 -5.54
N ASN A 152 -6.14 -1.66 -6.51
CA ASN A 152 -6.36 -2.28 -7.82
C ASN A 152 -5.02 -2.60 -8.50
N LEU A 153 -4.08 -1.64 -8.50
CA LEU A 153 -2.75 -1.85 -9.08
C LEU A 153 -1.99 -2.96 -8.35
N LEU A 154 -2.03 -2.94 -7.01
CA LEU A 154 -1.38 -3.94 -6.18
C LEU A 154 -1.93 -5.35 -6.43
N MET A 155 -3.26 -5.50 -6.51
CA MET A 155 -3.91 -6.78 -6.77
C MET A 155 -3.59 -7.31 -8.16
N THR A 156 -3.56 -6.43 -9.17
CA THR A 156 -3.17 -6.80 -10.53
C THR A 156 -1.71 -7.27 -10.57
N ALA A 157 -0.80 -6.52 -9.97
CA ALA A 157 0.61 -6.88 -9.91
C ALA A 157 0.84 -8.18 -9.13
N LEU A 158 0.09 -8.41 -8.04
CA LEU A 158 0.16 -9.65 -7.27
C LEU A 158 -0.31 -10.86 -8.07
N ALA A 159 -1.40 -10.70 -8.84
CA ALA A 159 -1.90 -11.79 -9.69
C ALA A 159 -0.86 -12.22 -10.74
N GLU A 160 -0.01 -11.31 -11.18
CA GLU A 160 1.09 -11.55 -12.13
C GLU A 160 2.43 -11.88 -11.46
N ALA A 161 2.52 -11.82 -10.12
CA ALA A 161 3.78 -11.95 -9.42
C ALA A 161 4.41 -13.35 -9.56
N THR A 162 5.66 -13.36 -10.01
CA THR A 162 6.50 -14.56 -10.13
C THR A 162 7.87 -14.34 -9.47
N ASN A 163 8.63 -15.41 -9.31
CA ASN A 163 9.99 -15.36 -8.74
C ASN A 163 11.06 -14.89 -9.73
N GLY A 164 10.69 -14.16 -10.79
CA GLY A 164 11.58 -13.74 -11.86
C GLY A 164 11.69 -14.75 -13.01
N ASN A 165 11.10 -15.94 -12.89
CA ASN A 165 11.04 -16.91 -13.97
C ASN A 165 9.75 -16.71 -14.78
N ASN A 166 9.88 -16.51 -16.08
CA ASN A 166 8.76 -16.28 -16.99
C ASN A 166 7.86 -17.51 -17.19
N ALA A 167 8.24 -18.68 -16.69
CA ALA A 167 7.38 -19.85 -16.73
C ALA A 167 6.31 -19.79 -15.61
N TRP A 168 5.08 -19.66 -16.00
CA TRP A 168 3.89 -19.64 -15.12
C TRP A 168 3.59 -21.04 -14.55
N THR A 169 4.42 -21.49 -13.62
CA THR A 169 4.19 -22.75 -12.91
C THR A 169 3.86 -22.45 -11.44
N ALA A 170 3.17 -23.36 -10.78
CA ALA A 170 2.84 -23.24 -9.36
C ALA A 170 4.08 -22.99 -8.46
N ALA A 171 5.25 -23.50 -8.85
CA ALA A 171 6.50 -23.31 -8.14
C ALA A 171 7.07 -21.88 -8.29
N ASN A 172 6.84 -21.26 -9.45
CA ASN A 172 7.39 -19.95 -9.80
C ASN A 172 6.48 -18.80 -9.36
N ARG A 173 5.22 -19.05 -9.08
CA ARG A 173 4.30 -18.01 -8.60
C ARG A 173 4.62 -17.61 -7.16
N ASN A 174 4.45 -16.33 -6.89
CA ASN A 174 4.60 -15.77 -5.54
C ASN A 174 3.33 -15.89 -4.71
N VAL A 175 2.23 -16.33 -5.31
CA VAL A 175 0.96 -16.57 -4.64
C VAL A 175 0.75 -18.07 -4.44
N PHE A 176 0.40 -18.48 -3.24
CA PHE A 176 0.13 -19.88 -2.91
C PHE A 176 -1.02 -20.01 -1.89
N ARG A 177 -1.56 -21.21 -1.75
CA ARG A 177 -2.70 -21.48 -0.86
C ARG A 177 -2.24 -21.90 0.53
N THR A 178 -3.05 -21.58 1.54
CA THR A 178 -2.90 -22.12 2.89
C THR A 178 -2.96 -23.63 2.89
N ARG A 179 -2.41 -24.24 3.95
CA ARG A 179 -2.44 -25.69 4.15
C ARG A 179 -3.86 -26.21 4.33
N THR A 180 -4.66 -25.48 5.07
CA THR A 180 -6.07 -25.79 5.35
C THR A 180 -6.92 -24.65 4.82
N ALA A 181 -7.92 -24.96 4.01
CA ALA A 181 -8.83 -23.95 3.47
C ALA A 181 -9.51 -23.17 4.61
N ASP A 182 -9.73 -21.90 4.41
CA ASP A 182 -10.39 -20.96 5.32
C ASP A 182 -9.72 -20.78 6.70
N ILE A 183 -8.47 -21.29 6.88
CA ILE A 183 -7.77 -21.20 8.16
C ILE A 183 -6.35 -20.69 7.96
N PHE A 184 -6.07 -19.55 8.59
CA PHE A 184 -4.72 -19.00 8.68
C PHE A 184 -3.96 -19.63 9.85
N GLN A 185 -2.83 -20.23 9.55
CA GLN A 185 -1.96 -20.89 10.56
C GLN A 185 -0.57 -20.25 10.59
N MET A 186 0.12 -20.43 11.71
CA MET A 186 1.49 -19.97 11.88
C MET A 186 2.47 -20.57 10.84
N ASP A 187 2.19 -21.81 10.42
CA ASP A 187 2.98 -22.50 9.39
C ASP A 187 2.86 -21.81 8.03
N ASP A 188 1.68 -21.25 7.72
CA ASP A 188 1.43 -20.50 6.50
C ASP A 188 2.21 -19.17 6.49
N LEU A 189 2.24 -18.46 7.63
CA LEU A 189 3.04 -17.23 7.77
C LEU A 189 4.54 -17.54 7.63
N ASN A 190 5.03 -18.61 8.25
CA ASN A 190 6.43 -19.02 8.12
C ASN A 190 6.80 -19.37 6.66
N LYS A 191 5.89 -19.99 5.94
CA LYS A 191 6.07 -20.26 4.50
C LYS A 191 6.09 -18.99 3.68
N LEU A 192 5.18 -18.04 3.97
CA LEU A 192 5.15 -16.75 3.32
C LEU A 192 6.45 -15.97 3.51
N LEU A 193 6.94 -15.90 4.76
CA LEU A 193 8.23 -15.30 5.11
C LEU A 193 9.40 -15.97 4.37
N THR A 194 9.39 -17.29 4.30
CA THR A 194 10.42 -18.05 3.61
C THR A 194 10.37 -17.81 2.10
N LYS A 195 9.15 -17.77 1.52
CA LYS A 195 8.95 -17.49 0.10
C LYS A 195 9.44 -16.09 -0.24
N ALA A 196 9.04 -15.06 0.52
CA ALA A 196 9.48 -13.68 0.31
C ALA A 196 11.01 -13.54 0.30
N LYS A 197 11.71 -14.25 1.19
CA LYS A 197 13.18 -14.30 1.20
C LYS A 197 13.77 -15.05 0.02
N ARG A 198 13.10 -16.11 -0.47
CA ARG A 198 13.58 -16.94 -1.58
C ARG A 198 13.33 -16.37 -2.96
N VAL A 199 12.32 -15.51 -3.08
CA VAL A 199 12.10 -14.74 -4.32
C VAL A 199 13.30 -13.84 -4.60
N ASN A 200 13.98 -13.41 -3.56
CA ASN A 200 15.21 -12.63 -3.62
C ASN A 200 16.43 -13.54 -3.62
N SER A 201 16.62 -14.33 -4.63
CA SER A 201 17.56 -15.44 -4.69
C SER A 201 19.05 -15.11 -4.54
N SER A 202 19.41 -13.88 -4.26
CA SER A 202 20.79 -13.52 -3.93
C SER A 202 21.27 -14.26 -2.67
N TRP A 203 22.51 -14.65 -2.68
CA TRP A 203 23.19 -15.33 -1.57
C TRP A 203 23.14 -14.53 -0.25
N VAL A 204 23.08 -13.21 -0.33
CA VAL A 204 23.03 -12.33 0.83
C VAL A 204 21.59 -11.90 1.18
N GLY A 205 20.69 -11.91 0.22
CA GLY A 205 19.31 -11.44 0.39
C GLY A 205 19.22 -10.00 0.88
N GLY A 206 20.12 -9.11 0.40
CA GLY A 206 20.15 -7.74 0.83
C GLY A 206 21.04 -6.85 -0.02
N THR A 207 20.98 -5.55 0.22
CA THR A 207 21.82 -4.54 -0.40
C THR A 207 23.18 -4.45 0.27
N ALA A 208 24.15 -3.79 -0.36
CA ALA A 208 25.46 -3.50 0.22
C ALA A 208 25.39 -2.72 1.54
N SER A 209 24.28 -2.02 1.82
CA SER A 209 24.02 -1.31 3.08
C SER A 209 23.54 -2.24 4.21
N GLY A 210 23.42 -3.55 3.98
CA GLY A 210 22.99 -4.52 4.98
C GLY A 210 21.47 -4.68 5.13
N ALA A 211 20.67 -3.96 4.34
CA ALA A 211 19.24 -4.18 4.29
C ALA A 211 18.95 -5.58 3.74
N ARG A 212 18.13 -6.33 4.44
CA ARG A 212 17.73 -7.68 4.03
C ARG A 212 16.35 -7.61 3.40
N HIS A 213 16.23 -8.15 2.20
CA HIS A 213 14.93 -8.32 1.59
C HIS A 213 14.11 -9.38 2.33
N GLY A 214 12.84 -9.14 2.43
CA GLY A 214 11.90 -10.04 3.08
C GLY A 214 10.55 -9.36 3.29
N LEU A 215 9.61 -10.08 3.86
CA LEU A 215 8.30 -9.54 4.15
C LEU A 215 8.40 -8.44 5.21
N SER A 216 7.97 -7.23 4.88
CA SER A 216 7.91 -6.08 5.79
C SER A 216 6.48 -5.77 6.24
N ASP A 217 5.53 -5.86 5.33
CA ASP A 217 4.13 -5.52 5.57
C ASP A 217 3.21 -6.65 5.09
N LEU A 218 2.13 -6.86 5.84
CA LEU A 218 1.08 -7.83 5.54
C LEU A 218 -0.26 -7.11 5.52
N LEU A 219 -0.91 -7.11 4.38
CA LEU A 219 -2.24 -6.55 4.18
C LEU A 219 -3.26 -7.66 4.36
N VAL A 220 -4.15 -7.51 5.32
CA VAL A 220 -5.10 -8.52 5.73
C VAL A 220 -6.50 -7.95 5.91
N SER A 221 -7.50 -8.81 5.83
CA SER A 221 -8.87 -8.48 6.20
C SER A 221 -9.07 -8.49 7.73
N PRO A 222 -10.15 -7.92 8.22
CA PRO A 222 -10.54 -8.04 9.62
C PRO A 222 -10.74 -9.50 10.07
N GLU A 223 -11.21 -10.38 9.19
CA GLU A 223 -11.44 -11.80 9.44
C GLU A 223 -10.11 -12.54 9.69
N VAL A 224 -9.08 -12.25 8.89
CA VAL A 224 -7.73 -12.80 9.12
C VAL A 224 -7.13 -12.27 10.41
N VAL A 225 -7.33 -10.99 10.74
CA VAL A 225 -6.89 -10.41 12.02
C VAL A 225 -7.56 -11.13 13.21
N GLU A 226 -8.84 -11.49 13.09
CA GLU A 226 -9.54 -12.29 14.10
C GLU A 226 -8.88 -13.67 14.27
N GLN A 227 -8.55 -14.34 13.18
CA GLN A 227 -7.85 -15.64 13.22
C GLN A 227 -6.44 -15.52 13.83
N ILE A 228 -5.69 -14.46 13.51
CA ILE A 228 -4.39 -14.19 14.12
C ILE A 228 -4.53 -14.01 15.64
N ARG A 229 -5.56 -13.27 16.08
CA ARG A 229 -5.87 -13.12 17.52
C ARG A 229 -6.22 -14.46 18.16
N ALA A 230 -6.98 -15.31 17.45
CA ALA A 230 -7.35 -16.63 17.94
C ALA A 230 -6.16 -17.55 18.18
N ILE A 231 -5.05 -17.38 17.47
CA ILE A 231 -3.80 -18.13 17.70
C ILE A 231 -3.31 -17.98 19.15
N ALA A 232 -3.55 -16.84 19.79
CA ALA A 232 -3.17 -16.62 21.19
C ALA A 232 -3.96 -17.49 22.19
N TYR A 233 -5.17 -17.88 21.83
CA TYR A 233 -6.05 -18.67 22.69
C TYR A 233 -6.06 -20.15 22.33
N GLN A 234 -5.79 -20.48 21.09
CA GLN A 234 -5.81 -21.85 20.61
C GLN A 234 -4.45 -22.52 20.82
N PRO A 235 -4.43 -23.83 21.12
CA PRO A 235 -3.18 -24.56 21.15
C PRO A 235 -2.56 -24.60 19.76
N MET A 236 -1.28 -24.21 19.65
CA MET A 236 -0.54 -24.30 18.40
C MET A 236 -0.27 -25.75 18.06
N ASN A 237 -0.60 -26.15 16.84
CA ASN A 237 -0.27 -27.46 16.32
C ASN A 237 1.20 -27.46 15.88
N THR A 238 2.10 -27.96 16.70
CA THR A 238 3.52 -28.07 16.39
C THR A 238 3.89 -29.49 15.98
N ARG A 239 4.84 -29.61 15.07
CA ARG A 239 5.29 -30.88 14.50
C ARG A 239 5.86 -31.86 15.54
N ASN A 240 6.25 -31.36 16.71
CA ASN A 240 6.85 -32.12 17.83
C ASN A 240 6.27 -31.72 19.20
N GLY A 241 5.01 -31.33 19.26
CA GLY A 241 4.39 -30.85 20.49
C GLY A 241 3.86 -31.97 21.41
N ALA A 242 3.28 -31.54 22.54
CA ALA A 242 2.70 -32.44 23.52
C ALA A 242 1.61 -33.32 22.90
N THR A 243 1.69 -34.60 23.19
CA THR A 243 0.77 -35.60 22.65
C THR A 243 -0.43 -35.73 23.55
N THR A 244 -1.61 -35.41 23.07
CA THR A 244 -2.86 -35.72 23.76
C THR A 244 -3.39 -37.03 23.22
N VAL A 245 -3.47 -38.03 24.06
CA VAL A 245 -4.01 -39.33 23.71
C VAL A 245 -5.49 -39.34 24.05
N SER A 246 -6.33 -39.44 23.04
CA SER A 246 -7.79 -39.55 23.20
C SER A 246 -8.24 -40.92 22.70
N GLY A 247 -8.93 -41.67 23.53
CA GLY A 247 -9.42 -43.00 23.21
C GLY A 247 -8.76 -44.10 24.04
N THR A 248 -9.33 -45.28 24.00
CA THR A 248 -8.85 -46.44 24.79
C THR A 248 -8.55 -47.64 23.86
N GLY A 249 -7.37 -48.25 24.02
CA GLY A 249 -7.00 -49.44 23.25
C GLY A 249 -6.56 -49.14 21.79
N ALA A 250 -6.92 -50.02 20.86
CA ALA A 250 -6.50 -49.99 19.47
C ALA A 250 -7.01 -48.76 18.64
N ASN A 251 -7.94 -47.99 19.20
CA ASN A 251 -8.50 -46.79 18.60
C ASN A 251 -7.95 -45.50 19.22
N GLN A 252 -6.76 -45.48 19.68
CA GLN A 252 -6.12 -44.28 20.21
C GLN A 252 -5.76 -43.30 19.09
N THR A 253 -6.32 -42.09 19.16
CA THR A 253 -5.94 -41.00 18.27
C THR A 253 -4.99 -40.07 19.01
N THR A 254 -3.79 -39.95 18.52
CA THR A 254 -2.79 -39.05 19.07
C THR A 254 -2.83 -37.71 18.35
N SER A 255 -3.27 -36.68 19.03
CA SER A 255 -3.17 -35.30 18.52
C SER A 255 -2.13 -34.53 19.32
N THR A 256 -1.26 -33.85 18.61
CA THR A 256 -0.18 -33.09 19.22
C THR A 256 -0.53 -31.61 19.13
N SER A 257 -0.83 -31.01 20.28
CA SER A 257 -1.11 -29.56 20.34
C SER A 257 -0.32 -28.94 21.51
N VAL A 258 0.31 -27.82 21.26
CA VAL A 258 1.03 -27.06 22.30
C VAL A 258 0.40 -25.66 22.35
N PRO A 259 0.12 -25.14 23.55
CA PRO A 259 -0.36 -23.78 23.70
C PRO A 259 0.72 -22.79 23.21
N ALA A 260 0.29 -21.64 22.66
CA ALA A 260 1.20 -20.57 22.31
C ALA A 260 2.05 -20.16 23.53
N THR A 261 3.31 -19.86 23.31
CA THR A 261 4.19 -19.39 24.38
C THR A 261 3.66 -18.11 25.01
N ASP A 262 3.93 -17.89 26.29
CA ASP A 262 3.48 -16.69 27.00
C ASP A 262 3.97 -15.39 26.33
N ALA A 263 5.12 -15.44 25.65
CA ALA A 263 5.64 -14.31 24.88
C ALA A 263 4.69 -13.93 23.72
N VAL A 264 4.28 -14.91 22.91
CA VAL A 264 3.34 -14.69 21.78
C VAL A 264 1.97 -14.25 22.31
N ARG A 265 1.50 -14.86 23.38
CA ARG A 265 0.24 -14.48 24.04
C ARG A 265 0.28 -13.03 24.50
N ASN A 266 1.35 -12.63 25.20
CA ASN A 266 1.52 -11.27 25.70
C ASN A 266 1.64 -10.24 24.57
N GLU A 267 2.28 -10.59 23.46
CA GLU A 267 2.40 -9.74 22.29
C GLU A 267 1.03 -9.47 21.66
N VAL A 268 0.24 -10.51 21.45
CA VAL A 268 -1.14 -10.38 20.95
C VAL A 268 -2.04 -9.62 21.93
N TRP A 269 -1.87 -9.82 23.24
CA TRP A 269 -2.67 -9.12 24.26
C TRP A 269 -2.30 -7.64 24.42
N LYS A 270 -1.04 -7.30 24.38
CA LYS A 270 -0.58 -5.90 24.51
C LYS A 270 -1.02 -5.03 23.34
N ASN A 271 -1.06 -5.62 22.16
CA ASN A 271 -1.44 -4.96 20.92
C ASN A 271 -2.91 -5.28 20.63
N SER A 272 -3.84 -4.59 21.26
CA SER A 272 -5.30 -4.76 21.01
C SER A 272 -5.72 -4.43 19.55
N GLY A 273 -4.84 -3.78 18.76
CA GLY A 273 -4.81 -3.83 17.31
C GLY A 273 -3.43 -4.38 16.94
N ILE A 274 -3.36 -5.58 16.39
CA ILE A 274 -2.09 -6.22 16.01
C ILE A 274 -1.46 -5.35 14.94
N THR A 275 -0.47 -4.57 15.34
CA THR A 275 0.29 -3.71 14.42
C THR A 275 1.53 -4.41 13.88
N GLU A 276 2.09 -5.35 14.67
CA GLU A 276 3.28 -6.10 14.28
C GLU A 276 3.18 -7.54 14.80
N PHE A 277 3.53 -8.50 13.95
CA PHE A 277 3.57 -9.91 14.29
C PHE A 277 4.74 -10.60 13.58
N PHE A 278 5.63 -11.24 14.33
CA PHE A 278 6.86 -11.86 13.81
C PHE A 278 7.77 -10.91 13.01
N GLY A 279 7.83 -9.62 13.40
CA GLY A 279 8.63 -8.62 12.69
C GLY A 279 8.01 -8.14 11.38
N VAL A 280 6.73 -8.46 11.14
CA VAL A 280 5.95 -7.99 9.98
C VAL A 280 4.88 -7.04 10.47
N ASN A 281 4.79 -5.88 9.84
CA ASN A 281 3.75 -4.91 10.13
C ASN A 281 2.42 -5.38 9.51
N ILE A 282 1.36 -5.43 10.31
CA ILE A 282 0.03 -5.86 9.87
C ILE A 282 -0.83 -4.63 9.63
N MET A 283 -1.33 -4.52 8.40
CA MET A 283 -2.27 -3.47 8.00
C MET A 283 -3.63 -4.10 7.70
N GLU A 284 -4.63 -3.74 8.50
CA GLU A 284 -6.01 -4.18 8.32
C GLU A 284 -6.71 -3.33 7.26
N ILE A 285 -7.32 -3.99 6.27
CA ILE A 285 -7.99 -3.35 5.15
C ILE A 285 -9.44 -3.82 5.06
N LEU A 286 -10.37 -2.89 5.24
CA LEU A 286 -11.80 -3.17 5.31
C LEU A 286 -12.43 -3.59 3.97
N GLU A 287 -11.84 -3.18 2.85
CA GLU A 287 -12.31 -3.56 1.50
C GLU A 287 -11.66 -4.86 0.98
N LEU A 288 -10.83 -5.52 1.81
CA LEU A 288 -10.26 -6.85 1.57
C LEU A 288 -11.11 -7.89 2.32
N GLY A 289 -11.25 -9.09 1.78
CA GLY A 289 -12.03 -10.19 2.34
C GLY A 289 -13.01 -10.80 1.36
N VAL A 290 -13.62 -11.90 1.74
CA VAL A 290 -14.61 -12.64 0.91
C VAL A 290 -15.76 -11.72 0.48
N GLY A 291 -16.02 -11.67 -0.83
CA GLY A 291 -17.06 -10.83 -1.42
C GLY A 291 -16.80 -9.33 -1.35
N LYS A 292 -15.61 -8.91 -0.94
CA LYS A 292 -15.19 -7.50 -0.92
C LYS A 292 -14.52 -7.10 -2.24
N ARG A 293 -14.39 -5.79 -2.42
CA ARG A 293 -13.94 -5.19 -3.67
C ARG A 293 -12.57 -5.71 -4.12
N PHE A 294 -11.58 -5.77 -3.23
CA PHE A 294 -10.21 -6.12 -3.64
C PHE A 294 -10.07 -7.59 -3.98
N ASN A 295 -10.77 -8.47 -3.29
CA ASN A 295 -10.89 -9.87 -3.69
C ASN A 295 -11.49 -10.01 -5.09
N THR A 296 -12.56 -9.26 -5.39
CA THR A 296 -13.19 -9.28 -6.72
C THR A 296 -12.24 -8.79 -7.81
N VAL A 297 -11.41 -7.79 -7.53
CA VAL A 297 -10.38 -7.33 -8.48
C VAL A 297 -9.34 -8.41 -8.73
N PHE A 298 -8.85 -9.05 -7.66
CA PHE A 298 -7.90 -10.15 -7.78
C PHE A 298 -8.50 -11.34 -8.56
N ASP A 299 -9.74 -11.73 -8.27
CA ASP A 299 -10.47 -12.78 -8.98
C ASP A 299 -10.62 -12.43 -10.46
N THR A 300 -11.01 -11.21 -10.80
CA THR A 300 -11.16 -10.77 -12.20
C THR A 300 -9.86 -10.89 -12.98
N VAL A 301 -8.73 -10.60 -12.36
CA VAL A 301 -7.41 -10.71 -13.00
C VAL A 301 -6.91 -12.15 -12.98
N ALA A 302 -6.94 -12.82 -11.82
CA ALA A 302 -6.41 -14.16 -11.64
C ALA A 302 -7.30 -15.26 -12.25
N GLY A 303 -8.60 -15.00 -12.37
CA GLY A 303 -9.59 -15.93 -12.94
C GLY A 303 -9.61 -15.99 -14.46
N THR A 304 -8.77 -15.22 -15.16
CA THR A 304 -8.65 -15.34 -16.62
C THR A 304 -7.95 -16.66 -16.98
N THR A 305 -8.38 -17.26 -18.08
CA THR A 305 -7.91 -18.59 -18.54
C THR A 305 -6.42 -18.66 -18.84
N ASP A 306 -5.75 -17.52 -18.92
CA ASP A 306 -4.31 -17.41 -19.18
C ASP A 306 -3.46 -17.57 -17.91
N TYR A 307 -4.05 -17.42 -16.73
CA TYR A 307 -3.36 -17.57 -15.45
C TYR A 307 -3.34 -19.03 -15.00
N LYS A 308 -2.15 -19.51 -14.65
CA LYS A 308 -1.88 -20.91 -14.30
C LYS A 308 -1.95 -21.15 -12.79
N PRO A 309 -1.96 -22.43 -12.38
CA PRO A 309 -2.34 -22.84 -11.03
C PRO A 309 -1.48 -22.21 -9.93
N PHE A 310 -2.11 -21.91 -8.82
CA PHE A 310 -1.46 -21.50 -7.58
C PHE A 310 -0.90 -22.73 -6.85
N GLY A 311 0.30 -22.58 -6.25
CA GLY A 311 0.84 -23.61 -5.36
C GLY A 311 0.05 -23.74 -4.06
N SER A 312 0.33 -24.78 -3.28
CA SER A 312 -0.22 -24.95 -1.95
C SER A 312 0.88 -25.22 -0.93
N VAL A 313 0.70 -24.78 0.31
CA VAL A 313 1.62 -25.06 1.41
C VAL A 313 1.70 -26.56 1.73
N GLY A 314 0.64 -27.31 1.54
CA GLY A 314 0.58 -28.73 1.88
C GLY A 314 -0.26 -29.61 0.96
N GLY A 315 -0.69 -29.13 -0.19
CA GLY A 315 -1.60 -29.84 -1.08
C GLY A 315 -1.23 -29.73 -2.55
N ALA A 316 -2.14 -30.22 -3.41
CA ALA A 316 -2.02 -30.11 -4.85
C ALA A 316 -2.23 -28.67 -5.33
N ALA A 317 -1.59 -28.31 -6.44
CA ALA A 317 -1.81 -27.04 -7.09
C ALA A 317 -3.25 -26.93 -7.61
N SER A 318 -3.91 -25.78 -7.39
CA SER A 318 -5.23 -25.48 -7.90
C SER A 318 -5.16 -24.28 -8.85
N SER A 319 -5.95 -24.32 -9.90
CA SER A 319 -5.88 -23.35 -11.00
C SER A 319 -6.79 -22.14 -10.85
N GLU A 320 -7.74 -22.17 -9.91
CA GLU A 320 -8.77 -21.14 -9.82
C GLU A 320 -8.74 -20.47 -8.45
N PHE A 321 -8.97 -19.16 -8.42
CA PHE A 321 -9.34 -18.43 -7.23
C PHE A 321 -10.86 -18.46 -7.10
N LEU A 322 -11.36 -18.91 -5.97
CA LEU A 322 -12.79 -19.06 -5.76
C LEU A 322 -13.37 -17.82 -5.09
N ALA A 323 -14.62 -17.49 -5.39
CA ALA A 323 -15.30 -16.35 -4.76
C ALA A 323 -15.43 -16.45 -3.23
N THR A 324 -15.29 -17.67 -2.69
CA THR A 324 -15.30 -17.95 -1.24
C THR A 324 -13.93 -17.84 -0.60
N GLU A 325 -12.87 -17.72 -1.38
CA GLU A 325 -11.50 -17.61 -0.91
C GLU A 325 -11.12 -16.15 -0.65
N GLU A 326 -10.11 -15.97 0.16
CA GLU A 326 -9.60 -14.68 0.52
C GLU A 326 -8.10 -14.57 0.20
N ILE A 327 -7.67 -13.38 -0.25
CA ILE A 327 -6.27 -13.11 -0.54
C ILE A 327 -5.63 -12.28 0.58
N ILE A 328 -4.50 -12.74 1.08
CA ILE A 328 -3.61 -12.02 1.98
C ILE A 328 -2.41 -11.56 1.16
N VAL A 329 -2.05 -10.29 1.27
CA VAL A 329 -0.97 -9.69 0.50
C VAL A 329 0.21 -9.38 1.38
N GLY A 330 1.36 -9.93 1.05
CA GLY A 330 2.64 -9.61 1.68
C GLY A 330 3.47 -8.71 0.77
N LEU A 331 4.13 -7.72 1.36
CA LEU A 331 4.93 -6.73 0.67
C LEU A 331 6.33 -6.64 1.26
N ASP A 332 7.32 -6.53 0.39
CA ASP A 332 8.70 -6.16 0.73
C ASP A 332 8.96 -4.70 0.34
N ARG A 333 8.91 -3.79 1.33
CA ARG A 333 9.17 -2.35 1.10
C ARG A 333 10.64 -2.04 0.83
N THR A 334 11.55 -2.92 1.24
CA THR A 334 12.99 -2.66 1.10
C THR A 334 13.47 -2.71 -0.35
N ARG A 335 12.61 -3.15 -1.26
CA ARG A 335 12.89 -3.18 -2.70
C ARG A 335 12.59 -1.88 -3.44
N ASP A 336 11.92 -0.93 -2.81
CA ASP A 336 11.43 0.30 -3.46
C ASP A 336 10.67 0.03 -4.78
N ALA A 337 10.00 -1.12 -4.84
CA ALA A 337 9.34 -1.59 -6.06
C ALA A 337 8.01 -0.89 -6.34
N LEU A 338 7.41 -0.29 -5.32
CA LEU A 338 6.17 0.46 -5.42
C LEU A 338 6.49 1.94 -5.48
N VAL A 339 6.26 2.57 -6.62
CA VAL A 339 6.58 3.99 -6.83
C VAL A 339 5.32 4.79 -7.12
N ARG A 340 5.21 5.93 -6.47
CA ARG A 340 4.18 6.94 -6.69
C ARG A 340 4.85 8.23 -7.20
N ALA A 341 4.68 8.53 -8.48
CA ALA A 341 5.08 9.81 -9.02
C ALA A 341 4.05 10.87 -8.60
N VAL A 342 4.50 11.99 -8.07
CA VAL A 342 3.65 13.08 -7.59
C VAL A 342 4.18 14.40 -8.15
N ALA A 343 3.32 15.13 -8.85
CA ALA A 343 3.63 16.47 -9.30
C ALA A 343 3.68 17.43 -8.11
N VAL A 344 4.75 18.17 -7.99
CA VAL A 344 4.90 19.21 -6.97
C VAL A 344 4.97 20.55 -7.69
N ASP A 345 4.14 21.48 -7.24
CA ASP A 345 4.18 22.84 -7.74
C ASP A 345 5.47 23.53 -7.27
N SER A 346 6.21 24.09 -8.21
CA SER A 346 7.49 24.76 -7.95
C SER A 346 7.35 26.04 -7.09
N GLU A 347 6.18 26.66 -7.07
CA GLU A 347 5.95 27.89 -6.33
C GLU A 347 5.51 27.62 -4.88
N THR A 348 4.62 26.67 -4.67
CA THR A 348 4.06 26.37 -3.34
C THR A 348 4.76 25.21 -2.64
N GLY A 349 5.50 24.38 -3.37
CA GLY A 349 6.11 23.15 -2.84
C GLY A 349 5.08 22.11 -2.38
N SER A 350 3.81 22.29 -2.73
CA SER A 350 2.72 21.40 -2.36
C SER A 350 2.37 20.46 -3.52
N ASP A 351 2.02 19.24 -3.20
CA ASP A 351 1.49 18.25 -4.14
C ASP A 351 -0.02 18.43 -4.39
N PHE A 352 -0.72 19.14 -3.51
CA PHE A 352 -2.13 19.43 -3.62
C PHE A 352 -2.36 20.91 -3.90
N ASN A 353 -2.89 21.22 -5.07
CA ASN A 353 -3.21 22.57 -5.48
C ASN A 353 -4.68 22.90 -5.17
N LEU A 354 -4.92 23.89 -4.32
CA LEU A 354 -6.25 24.37 -3.95
C LEU A 354 -6.43 25.79 -4.45
N VAL A 355 -7.36 25.96 -5.40
CA VAL A 355 -7.64 27.26 -6.03
C VAL A 355 -9.03 27.75 -5.68
N ALA A 356 -9.15 29.04 -5.37
CA ALA A 356 -10.45 29.68 -5.15
C ALA A 356 -11.18 29.89 -6.49
N ASP A 357 -12.45 29.45 -6.54
CA ASP A 357 -13.31 29.60 -7.72
C ASP A 357 -14.24 30.82 -7.56
N ASP A 358 -14.01 31.85 -8.38
CA ASP A 358 -14.80 33.07 -8.33
C ASP A 358 -16.11 33.00 -9.13
N GLN A 359 -16.24 32.04 -10.03
CA GLN A 359 -17.43 31.92 -10.92
C GLN A 359 -18.71 31.58 -10.15
N PHE A 360 -18.59 30.80 -9.08
CA PHE A 360 -19.74 30.47 -8.23
C PHE A 360 -20.29 31.65 -7.45
N SER A 361 -19.45 32.61 -7.09
CA SER A 361 -19.89 33.80 -6.32
C SER A 361 -20.81 34.72 -7.09
N ILE A 362 -20.72 34.76 -8.43
CA ILE A 362 -21.45 35.67 -9.28
C ILE A 362 -22.91 35.24 -9.50
N ARG A 363 -23.14 33.93 -9.67
CA ARG A 363 -24.44 33.41 -10.09
C ARG A 363 -25.28 32.78 -8.99
N GLN A 364 -24.62 32.19 -7.95
CA GLN A 364 -25.30 31.34 -6.99
C GLN A 364 -25.14 31.74 -5.51
N GLN A 365 -24.48 32.85 -5.22
CA GLN A 365 -24.13 33.27 -3.84
C GLN A 365 -23.41 32.16 -3.06
N ARG A 366 -22.58 31.39 -3.76
CA ARG A 366 -21.76 30.31 -3.21
C ARG A 366 -20.28 30.67 -3.26
N ILE A 367 -19.52 30.10 -2.39
CA ILE A 367 -18.06 30.16 -2.36
C ILE A 367 -17.58 28.81 -2.84
N GLY A 368 -16.77 28.78 -3.90
CA GLY A 368 -16.25 27.57 -4.50
C GLY A 368 -14.74 27.45 -4.33
N TYR A 369 -14.26 26.22 -4.23
CA TYR A 369 -12.86 25.86 -4.30
C TYR A 369 -12.69 24.66 -5.22
N TYR A 370 -11.62 24.69 -5.99
CA TYR A 370 -11.19 23.59 -6.83
C TYR A 370 -9.87 23.06 -6.28
N GLY A 371 -9.81 21.78 -5.98
CA GLY A 371 -8.61 21.09 -5.54
C GLY A 371 -8.18 20.07 -6.56
N ALA A 372 -6.90 20.05 -6.93
CA ALA A 372 -6.31 19.12 -7.87
C ALA A 372 -5.01 18.53 -7.31
N LEU A 373 -4.81 17.25 -7.59
CA LEU A 373 -3.60 16.50 -7.30
C LEU A 373 -3.25 15.69 -8.55
N GLU A 374 -2.04 15.86 -9.08
CA GLU A 374 -1.55 15.03 -10.17
C GLU A 374 -0.60 13.97 -9.64
N GLU A 375 -0.91 12.72 -9.96
CA GLU A 375 -0.11 11.57 -9.53
C GLU A 375 -0.07 10.48 -10.60
N GLY A 376 0.95 9.63 -10.52
CA GLY A 376 1.06 8.38 -11.27
C GLY A 376 1.51 7.27 -10.34
N ARG A 377 1.14 6.02 -10.61
CA ARG A 377 1.54 4.88 -9.79
C ARG A 377 2.01 3.73 -10.63
N MET A 378 3.05 3.07 -10.16
CA MET A 378 3.65 1.94 -10.86
C MET A 378 4.22 0.93 -9.88
N VAL A 379 4.18 -0.33 -10.27
CA VAL A 379 4.93 -1.41 -9.63
C VAL A 379 6.10 -1.75 -10.55
N LEU A 380 7.31 -1.47 -10.11
CA LEU A 380 8.53 -1.70 -10.88
C LEU A 380 8.96 -3.17 -10.87
N ASP A 381 8.80 -3.83 -9.72
CA ASP A 381 9.21 -5.21 -9.53
C ASP A 381 8.13 -5.99 -8.78
N ASN A 382 7.48 -6.91 -9.46
CA ASN A 382 6.42 -7.74 -8.88
C ASN A 382 6.96 -8.80 -7.92
N ARG A 383 8.27 -9.02 -7.86
CA ARG A 383 8.93 -9.92 -6.88
C ARG A 383 8.87 -9.37 -5.46
N ALA A 384 8.59 -8.08 -5.28
CA ALA A 384 8.32 -7.48 -3.98
C ALA A 384 6.99 -7.94 -3.37
N LEU A 385 6.15 -8.58 -4.17
CA LEU A 385 4.81 -9.02 -3.78
C LEU A 385 4.77 -10.53 -3.60
N VAL A 386 4.19 -10.96 -2.50
CA VAL A 386 3.87 -12.37 -2.21
C VAL A 386 2.42 -12.45 -1.73
N GLY A 387 1.74 -13.53 -2.04
CA GLY A 387 0.34 -13.69 -1.68
C GLY A 387 0.05 -15.04 -1.05
N LEU A 388 -0.96 -15.06 -0.19
CA LEU A 388 -1.49 -16.27 0.41
C LEU A 388 -3.01 -16.30 0.21
N ILE A 389 -3.51 -17.36 -0.40
CA ILE A 389 -4.95 -17.61 -0.60
C ILE A 389 -5.43 -18.50 0.54
N MET A 390 -6.45 -18.05 1.22
CA MET A 390 -7.09 -18.75 2.33
C MET A 390 -8.46 -19.24 1.94
#